data_26fb2b3406c8f70716bcd66d07d26b35
#
_entry.id   26fb2b3406c8f70716bcd66d07d26b35
#
_cell.length_a   1.000
_cell.length_b   1.000
_cell.length_c   1.000
_cell.angle_alpha   90.00
_cell.angle_beta   90.00
_cell.angle_gamma   90.00
#
_symmetry.space_group_name_H-M   'P 1'
#
loop_
_entity.id
_entity.type
_entity.pdbx_description
1 polymer ?
#
loop_
_entity_poly.entity_id
_entity_poly.type
_entity_poly.pdbx_seq_one_letter_code
_entity_poly.pdbx_strand_id
1 'polypeptide(L)'
;EIDGSLKRLGTDYLDLYIIHRFDYETPIEETMEALHDLVKAGKVRALGASAMYGYQFYNMQLAARDNNWTPFSVMEDHYNLLYREDERELIPICNQMNVSRMPYSPLAAGHLARPQWKSDSLRGKTDRVAVGKYDRMEQQDIKIVKRVQELSEKHNCKMSQIAIAWQWAKGVTAPIVGATRTGYLDDATNALNVKLSPE
;
A
#
# COMPACT_ATOMS: atom_id res chain seq x y z
N GLU A 1 -2.07 9.12 -21.13
CA GLU A 1 -1.44 9.52 -19.85
C GLU A 1 0.04 9.08 -19.77
N ILE A 2 0.42 7.87 -20.22
CA ILE A 2 1.79 7.35 -20.10
C ILE A 2 2.84 8.27 -20.75
N ASP A 3 2.59 8.76 -21.97
CA ASP A 3 3.55 9.61 -22.70
C ASP A 3 3.84 10.92 -21.94
N GLY A 4 2.80 11.50 -21.31
CA GLY A 4 2.95 12.64 -20.44
C GLY A 4 3.80 12.35 -19.20
N SER A 5 3.66 11.17 -18.61
CA SER A 5 4.46 10.73 -17.45
C SER A 5 5.92 10.51 -17.84
N LEU A 6 6.18 9.80 -18.95
CA LEU A 6 7.53 9.57 -19.48
C LEU A 6 8.26 10.89 -19.77
N LYS A 7 7.55 11.82 -20.42
CA LYS A 7 8.11 13.16 -20.70
C LYS A 7 8.48 13.93 -19.42
N ARG A 8 7.60 13.91 -18.39
CA ARG A 8 7.87 14.60 -17.13
C ARG A 8 9.02 13.97 -16.34
N LEU A 9 9.14 12.64 -16.41
CA LEU A 9 10.20 11.89 -15.73
C LEU A 9 11.53 11.88 -16.49
N GLY A 10 11.53 12.25 -17.77
CA GLY A 10 12.74 12.26 -18.61
C GLY A 10 13.27 10.85 -18.89
N THR A 11 12.37 9.87 -19.09
CA THR A 11 12.72 8.48 -19.34
C THR A 11 11.88 7.91 -20.48
N ASP A 12 12.35 6.81 -21.09
CA ASP A 12 11.66 6.14 -22.20
C ASP A 12 10.70 5.04 -21.73
N TYR A 13 10.82 4.59 -20.46
CA TYR A 13 10.00 3.53 -19.89
C TYR A 13 9.77 3.72 -18.39
N LEU A 14 8.79 3.01 -17.86
CA LEU A 14 8.56 2.82 -16.42
C LEU A 14 8.79 1.35 -16.06
N ASP A 15 9.45 1.11 -14.93
CA ASP A 15 9.60 -0.26 -14.41
C ASP A 15 8.27 -0.80 -13.91
N LEU A 16 7.44 0.02 -13.27
CA LEU A 16 6.13 -0.33 -12.78
C LEU A 16 5.11 0.78 -13.07
N TYR A 17 4.00 0.43 -13.68
CA TYR A 17 2.87 1.33 -13.93
C TYR A 17 1.63 0.82 -13.20
N ILE A 18 1.11 1.61 -12.27
CA ILE A 18 0.00 1.23 -11.39
C ILE A 18 -1.25 2.01 -11.79
N ILE A 19 -2.36 1.32 -12.05
CA ILE A 19 -3.66 1.97 -12.15
C ILE A 19 -4.15 2.35 -10.74
N HIS A 20 -4.56 3.60 -10.56
CA HIS A 20 -4.86 4.15 -9.23
C HIS A 20 -6.14 3.59 -8.60
N ARG A 21 -7.16 3.30 -9.45
CA ARG A 21 -8.47 2.81 -9.03
C ARG A 21 -9.10 1.94 -10.10
N PHE A 22 -10.06 1.11 -9.67
CA PHE A 22 -10.96 0.44 -10.60
C PHE A 22 -11.85 1.46 -11.33
N ASP A 23 -11.97 1.31 -12.65
CA ASP A 23 -12.87 2.09 -13.48
C ASP A 23 -14.18 1.32 -13.68
N TYR A 24 -15.30 1.92 -13.27
CA TYR A 24 -16.62 1.32 -13.37
C TYR A 24 -17.32 1.55 -14.71
N GLU A 25 -16.78 2.44 -15.54
CA GLU A 25 -17.38 2.84 -16.81
C GLU A 25 -16.74 2.15 -18.01
N THR A 26 -15.47 1.72 -17.88
CA THR A 26 -14.72 1.04 -18.93
C THR A 26 -14.75 -0.47 -18.73
N PRO A 27 -15.04 -1.28 -19.78
CA PRO A 27 -14.93 -2.73 -19.71
C PRO A 27 -13.53 -3.19 -19.26
N ILE A 28 -13.50 -4.23 -18.44
CA ILE A 28 -12.23 -4.78 -17.92
C ILE A 28 -11.26 -5.16 -19.05
N GLU A 29 -11.78 -5.77 -20.09
CA GLU A 29 -11.01 -6.23 -21.24
C GLU A 29 -10.34 -5.05 -21.96
N GLU A 30 -11.06 -3.96 -22.19
CA GLU A 30 -10.51 -2.76 -22.81
C GLU A 30 -9.37 -2.15 -21.98
N THR A 31 -9.56 -2.07 -20.68
CA THR A 31 -8.52 -1.60 -19.75
C THR A 31 -7.29 -2.51 -19.80
N MET A 32 -7.47 -3.83 -19.73
CA MET A 32 -6.37 -4.78 -19.69
C MET A 32 -5.63 -4.87 -21.00
N GLU A 33 -6.32 -4.79 -22.14
CA GLU A 33 -5.71 -4.74 -23.48
C GLU A 33 -4.84 -3.50 -23.64
N ALA A 34 -5.36 -2.32 -23.27
CA ALA A 34 -4.61 -1.07 -23.33
C ALA A 34 -3.34 -1.10 -22.46
N LEU A 35 -3.41 -1.69 -21.28
CA LEU A 35 -2.24 -1.85 -20.40
C LEU A 35 -1.23 -2.85 -20.99
N HIS A 36 -1.69 -3.95 -21.56
CA HIS A 36 -0.84 -4.92 -22.26
C HIS A 36 -0.09 -4.28 -23.43
N ASP A 37 -0.76 -3.44 -24.21
CA ASP A 37 -0.15 -2.74 -25.34
C ASP A 37 0.96 -1.78 -24.91
N LEU A 38 0.86 -1.16 -23.72
CA LEU A 38 1.94 -0.37 -23.15
C LEU A 38 3.19 -1.20 -22.83
N VAL A 39 2.99 -2.43 -22.37
CA VAL A 39 4.10 -3.37 -22.12
C VAL A 39 4.71 -3.83 -23.44
N LYS A 40 3.89 -4.20 -24.44
CA LYS A 40 4.37 -4.56 -25.78
C LYS A 40 5.14 -3.43 -26.47
N ALA A 41 4.71 -2.20 -26.27
CA ALA A 41 5.39 -1.01 -26.81
C ALA A 41 6.70 -0.69 -26.07
N GLY A 42 7.04 -1.42 -25.01
CA GLY A 42 8.25 -1.20 -24.21
C GLY A 42 8.20 0.05 -23.31
N LYS A 43 7.03 0.70 -23.21
CA LYS A 43 6.85 1.89 -22.33
C LYS A 43 6.72 1.53 -20.86
N VAL A 44 6.33 0.29 -20.57
CA VAL A 44 6.12 -0.22 -19.22
C VAL A 44 6.71 -1.63 -19.13
N ARG A 45 7.36 -1.97 -18.01
CA ARG A 45 7.92 -3.30 -17.77
C ARG A 45 7.00 -4.20 -16.98
N ALA A 46 6.30 -3.64 -15.98
CA ALA A 46 5.39 -4.37 -15.11
C ALA A 46 4.15 -3.54 -14.81
N LEU A 47 3.03 -4.22 -14.60
CA LEU A 47 1.74 -3.60 -14.29
C LEU A 47 1.39 -3.82 -12.82
N GLY A 48 0.75 -2.83 -12.22
CA GLY A 48 0.17 -2.89 -10.90
C GLY A 48 -1.27 -2.35 -10.86
N ALA A 49 -2.00 -2.75 -9.83
CA ALA A 49 -3.34 -2.28 -9.54
C ALA A 49 -3.41 -1.66 -8.14
N SER A 50 -4.37 -0.76 -7.92
CA SER A 50 -4.61 -0.15 -6.61
C SER A 50 -6.11 0.12 -6.40
N ALA A 51 -6.52 0.28 -5.13
CA ALA A 51 -7.82 0.76 -4.69
C ALA A 51 -9.02 0.10 -5.39
N MET A 52 -9.11 -1.24 -5.31
CA MET A 52 -10.23 -2.04 -5.82
C MET A 52 -10.56 -3.20 -4.91
N TYR A 53 -11.75 -3.77 -5.07
CA TYR A 53 -12.17 -4.97 -4.35
C TYR A 53 -11.46 -6.23 -4.89
N GLY A 54 -11.35 -7.26 -4.05
CA GLY A 54 -10.70 -8.51 -4.43
C GLY A 54 -11.32 -9.16 -5.67
N TYR A 55 -12.66 -9.21 -5.77
CA TYR A 55 -13.33 -9.77 -6.95
C TYR A 55 -13.05 -8.98 -8.23
N GLN A 56 -12.92 -7.64 -8.15
CA GLN A 56 -12.56 -6.80 -9.30
C GLN A 56 -11.16 -7.12 -9.78
N PHE A 57 -10.20 -7.15 -8.85
CA PHE A 57 -8.83 -7.53 -9.15
C PHE A 57 -8.74 -8.94 -9.75
N TYR A 58 -9.45 -9.90 -9.16
CA TYR A 58 -9.48 -11.28 -9.67
C TYR A 58 -9.99 -11.34 -11.11
N ASN A 59 -11.09 -10.64 -11.42
CA ASN A 59 -11.66 -10.60 -12.77
C ASN A 59 -10.69 -9.97 -13.79
N MET A 60 -9.97 -8.90 -13.42
CA MET A 60 -8.94 -8.31 -14.29
C MET A 60 -7.78 -9.28 -14.54
N GLN A 61 -7.35 -10.03 -13.54
CA GLN A 61 -6.32 -11.07 -13.69
C GLN A 61 -6.81 -12.22 -14.60
N LEU A 62 -8.09 -12.62 -14.49
CA LEU A 62 -8.69 -13.61 -15.40
C LEU A 62 -8.74 -13.10 -16.82
N ALA A 63 -9.18 -11.86 -17.06
CA ALA A 63 -9.20 -11.26 -18.38
C ALA A 63 -7.80 -11.26 -19.04
N ALA A 64 -6.76 -10.91 -18.25
CA ALA A 64 -5.39 -10.99 -18.73
C ALA A 64 -4.98 -12.42 -19.12
N ARG A 65 -5.28 -13.41 -18.25
CA ARG A 65 -4.97 -14.83 -18.52
C ARG A 65 -5.67 -15.35 -19.75
N ASP A 66 -6.97 -15.11 -19.87
CA ASP A 66 -7.83 -15.70 -20.90
C ASP A 66 -7.54 -15.12 -22.29
N ASN A 67 -6.96 -13.91 -22.36
CA ASN A 67 -6.54 -13.25 -23.58
C ASN A 67 -5.02 -13.25 -23.84
N ASN A 68 -4.24 -13.93 -22.99
CA ASN A 68 -2.76 -13.92 -23.04
C ASN A 68 -2.17 -12.50 -22.93
N TRP A 69 -2.80 -11.61 -22.17
CA TRP A 69 -2.29 -10.28 -21.84
C TRP A 69 -1.40 -10.30 -20.60
N THR A 70 -0.67 -9.22 -20.39
CA THR A 70 0.18 -9.01 -19.21
C THR A 70 -0.68 -8.86 -17.96
N PRO A 71 -0.55 -9.74 -16.96
CA PRO A 71 -1.29 -9.60 -15.70
C PRO A 71 -0.65 -8.53 -14.80
N PHE A 72 -1.36 -8.11 -13.77
CA PHE A 72 -0.77 -7.34 -12.68
C PHE A 72 0.18 -8.20 -11.85
N SER A 73 1.35 -7.67 -11.55
CA SER A 73 2.36 -8.28 -10.69
C SER A 73 2.41 -7.66 -9.29
N VAL A 74 1.78 -6.50 -9.11
CA VAL A 74 1.77 -5.73 -7.86
C VAL A 74 0.36 -5.24 -7.54
N MET A 75 0.00 -5.32 -6.23
CA MET A 75 -1.17 -4.68 -5.66
C MET A 75 -0.73 -3.61 -4.65
N GLU A 76 -1.18 -2.37 -4.86
CA GLU A 76 -1.06 -1.27 -3.91
C GLU A 76 -2.35 -1.16 -3.08
N ASP A 77 -2.37 -1.89 -1.97
CA ASP A 77 -3.54 -2.01 -1.08
C ASP A 77 -3.48 -1.01 0.11
N HIS A 78 -4.64 -0.77 0.75
CA HIS A 78 -4.71 -0.05 2.02
C HIS A 78 -4.53 -1.04 3.16
N TYR A 79 -3.34 -1.12 3.74
CA TYR A 79 -3.08 -2.11 4.77
C TYR A 79 -2.18 -1.59 5.89
N ASN A 80 -2.65 -1.68 7.12
CA ASN A 80 -1.90 -1.36 8.34
C ASN A 80 -2.59 -1.99 9.57
N LEU A 81 -2.00 -1.83 10.74
CA LEU A 81 -2.53 -2.39 11.99
C LEU A 81 -3.95 -1.93 12.34
N LEU A 82 -4.39 -0.74 11.87
CA LEU A 82 -5.73 -0.20 12.11
C LEU A 82 -6.72 -0.54 10.98
N TYR A 83 -6.23 -0.92 9.81
CA TYR A 83 -7.08 -1.27 8.66
C TYR A 83 -6.63 -2.59 8.05
N ARG A 84 -7.42 -3.64 8.26
CA ARG A 84 -7.09 -5.02 7.92
C ARG A 84 -8.15 -5.71 7.06
N GLU A 85 -9.06 -4.95 6.44
CA GLU A 85 -10.17 -5.53 5.68
C GLU A 85 -9.71 -6.40 4.50
N ASP A 86 -8.59 -6.05 3.87
CA ASP A 86 -8.05 -6.78 2.74
C ASP A 86 -7.55 -8.21 3.09
N GLU A 87 -7.39 -8.53 4.40
CA GLU A 87 -7.09 -9.90 4.85
C GLU A 87 -8.22 -10.88 4.53
N ARG A 88 -9.45 -10.41 4.30
CA ARG A 88 -10.62 -11.23 4.03
C ARG A 88 -10.64 -11.80 2.61
N GLU A 89 -10.20 -11.03 1.64
CA GLU A 89 -10.35 -11.37 0.22
C GLU A 89 -9.12 -11.01 -0.61
N LEU A 90 -8.74 -9.74 -0.68
CA LEU A 90 -7.72 -9.24 -1.60
C LEU A 90 -6.34 -9.88 -1.33
N ILE A 91 -5.92 -9.98 -0.07
CA ILE A 91 -4.64 -10.59 0.30
C ILE A 91 -4.58 -12.09 -0.03
N PRO A 92 -5.60 -12.91 0.30
CA PRO A 92 -5.68 -14.29 -0.19
C PRO A 92 -5.56 -14.43 -1.71
N ILE A 93 -6.23 -13.57 -2.48
CA ILE A 93 -6.16 -13.55 -3.95
C ILE A 93 -4.74 -13.21 -4.42
N CYS A 94 -4.12 -12.16 -3.86
CA CYS A 94 -2.74 -11.81 -4.19
C CYS A 94 -1.76 -12.98 -3.93
N ASN A 95 -1.91 -13.66 -2.79
CA ASN A 95 -1.09 -14.82 -2.44
C ASN A 95 -1.31 -15.98 -3.42
N GLN A 96 -2.58 -16.29 -3.76
CA GLN A 96 -2.92 -17.34 -4.71
C GLN A 96 -2.35 -17.09 -6.10
N MET A 97 -2.32 -15.82 -6.53
CA MET A 97 -1.87 -15.41 -7.86
C MET A 97 -0.40 -14.97 -7.91
N ASN A 98 0.33 -15.11 -6.80
CA ASN A 98 1.74 -14.70 -6.67
C ASN A 98 1.95 -13.22 -7.02
N VAL A 99 1.05 -12.36 -6.54
CA VAL A 99 1.10 -10.91 -6.71
C VAL A 99 1.75 -10.27 -5.50
N SER A 100 2.77 -9.46 -5.72
CA SER A 100 3.46 -8.70 -4.68
C SER A 100 2.57 -7.59 -4.11
N ARG A 101 2.72 -7.28 -2.82
CA ARG A 101 1.96 -6.22 -2.16
C ARG A 101 2.85 -5.04 -1.80
N MET A 102 2.36 -3.83 -2.15
CA MET A 102 3.00 -2.55 -1.85
C MET A 102 1.99 -1.62 -1.15
N PRO A 103 1.57 -1.92 0.09
CA PRO A 103 0.50 -1.16 0.72
C PRO A 103 0.89 0.29 1.02
N TYR A 104 -0.08 1.18 0.84
CA TYR A 104 0.01 2.57 1.27
C TYR A 104 -0.49 2.76 2.71
N SER A 105 -0.11 3.89 3.31
CA SER A 105 -0.48 4.27 4.69
C SER A 105 -0.05 3.27 5.77
N PRO A 106 1.17 2.74 5.79
CA PRO A 106 1.62 1.77 6.80
C PRO A 106 1.59 2.35 8.22
N LEU A 107 1.66 3.67 8.36
CA LEU A 107 1.62 4.39 9.64
C LEU A 107 0.25 4.98 9.99
N ALA A 108 -0.82 4.63 9.22
CA ALA A 108 -2.18 5.12 9.45
C ALA A 108 -2.22 6.64 9.67
N ALA A 109 -1.70 7.42 8.71
CA ALA A 109 -1.57 8.89 8.79
C ALA A 109 -0.82 9.40 10.05
N GLY A 110 0.00 8.53 10.66
CA GLY A 110 0.82 8.82 11.83
C GLY A 110 0.19 8.41 13.16
N HIS A 111 -0.99 7.81 13.20
CA HIS A 111 -1.57 7.25 14.43
C HIS A 111 -0.72 6.10 15.01
N LEU A 112 -0.04 5.34 14.18
CA LEU A 112 0.87 4.26 14.58
C LEU A 112 2.32 4.74 14.85
N ALA A 113 2.57 6.04 14.78
CA ALA A 113 3.91 6.61 14.99
C ALA A 113 4.05 7.41 16.31
N ARG A 114 2.99 7.53 17.10
CA ARG A 114 2.95 8.28 18.36
C ARG A 114 1.92 7.70 19.31
N PRO A 115 2.09 7.87 20.65
CA PRO A 115 1.14 7.35 21.64
C PRO A 115 -0.17 8.16 21.72
N GLN A 116 -0.15 9.44 21.33
CA GLN A 116 -1.34 10.28 21.35
C GLN A 116 -2.14 10.11 20.07
N TRP A 117 -3.45 9.87 20.19
CA TRP A 117 -4.34 9.77 19.04
C TRP A 117 -4.41 11.07 18.24
N LYS A 118 -4.70 12.18 18.92
CA LYS A 118 -4.76 13.52 18.31
C LYS A 118 -3.35 14.10 18.12
N SER A 119 -3.18 14.87 17.07
CA SER A 119 -1.93 15.53 16.74
C SER A 119 -2.14 17.02 16.53
N ASP A 120 -1.28 17.82 17.16
CA ASP A 120 -1.23 19.28 16.95
C ASP A 120 -0.49 19.70 15.70
N SER A 121 0.04 18.75 14.93
CA SER A 121 0.69 19.03 13.65
C SER A 121 -0.29 19.66 12.64
N LEU A 122 0.24 20.43 11.70
CA LEU A 122 -0.56 21.01 10.61
C LEU A 122 -1.37 19.92 9.88
N ARG A 123 -0.75 18.79 9.57
CA ARG A 123 -1.41 17.65 8.93
C ARG A 123 -2.54 17.08 9.80
N GLY A 124 -2.33 16.90 11.10
CA GLY A 124 -3.37 16.40 12.01
C GLY A 124 -4.60 17.31 12.09
N LYS A 125 -4.44 18.61 11.80
CA LYS A 125 -5.52 19.60 11.81
C LYS A 125 -6.20 19.78 10.45
N THR A 126 -5.53 19.48 9.34
CA THR A 126 -5.99 19.82 7.99
C THR A 126 -6.27 18.62 7.09
N ASP A 127 -5.75 17.43 7.40
CA ASP A 127 -5.92 16.23 6.59
C ASP A 127 -7.29 15.58 6.85
N ARG A 128 -8.32 16.10 6.14
CA ARG A 128 -9.70 15.59 6.24
C ARG A 128 -9.84 14.12 5.80
N VAL A 129 -8.95 13.64 4.93
CA VAL A 129 -8.96 12.24 4.46
C VAL A 129 -8.51 11.32 5.59
N ALA A 130 -7.44 11.68 6.30
CA ALA A 130 -6.97 10.92 7.46
C ALA A 130 -8.02 10.88 8.58
N VAL A 131 -8.63 12.02 8.91
CA VAL A 131 -9.73 12.14 9.89
C VAL A 131 -10.89 11.24 9.49
N GLY A 132 -11.34 11.29 8.23
CA GLY A 132 -12.44 10.45 7.74
C GLY A 132 -12.15 8.94 7.77
N LYS A 133 -10.87 8.55 7.62
CA LYS A 133 -10.45 7.13 7.62
C LYS A 133 -10.32 6.53 9.02
N TYR A 134 -9.77 7.27 9.99
CA TYR A 134 -9.32 6.71 11.26
C TYR A 134 -10.09 7.21 12.49
N ASP A 135 -10.49 8.46 12.56
CA ASP A 135 -11.07 9.03 13.79
C ASP A 135 -12.42 8.45 14.22
N ARG A 136 -13.12 7.78 13.30
CA ARG A 136 -14.41 7.13 13.60
C ARG A 136 -14.28 5.92 14.53
N MET A 137 -13.12 5.30 14.58
CA MET A 137 -12.85 4.07 15.34
C MET A 137 -11.90 4.29 16.53
N GLU A 138 -11.66 5.54 16.92
CA GLU A 138 -10.69 5.92 17.96
C GLU A 138 -10.74 5.03 19.20
N GLN A 139 -11.93 4.77 19.75
CA GLN A 139 -12.08 3.98 20.98
C GLN A 139 -11.59 2.53 20.87
N GLN A 140 -11.69 1.95 19.68
CA GLN A 140 -11.21 0.60 19.39
C GLN A 140 -9.73 0.61 19.04
N ASP A 141 -9.34 1.53 18.20
CA ASP A 141 -8.00 1.60 17.61
C ASP A 141 -6.94 2.06 18.63
N ILE A 142 -7.32 2.84 19.64
CA ILE A 142 -6.39 3.28 20.69
C ILE A 142 -5.76 2.11 21.44
N LYS A 143 -6.43 0.96 21.52
CA LYS A 143 -5.88 -0.27 22.14
C LYS A 143 -4.74 -0.82 21.30
N ILE A 144 -4.87 -0.76 19.98
CA ILE A 144 -3.83 -1.18 19.03
C ILE A 144 -2.63 -0.24 19.14
N VAL A 145 -2.87 1.08 19.16
CA VAL A 145 -1.81 2.08 19.31
C VAL A 145 -1.03 1.87 20.61
N LYS A 146 -1.71 1.61 21.74
CA LYS A 146 -1.07 1.27 23.01
C LYS A 146 -0.20 0.02 22.91
N ARG A 147 -0.68 -1.03 22.22
CA ARG A 147 0.11 -2.24 22.00
C ARG A 147 1.36 -1.97 21.17
N VAL A 148 1.25 -1.14 20.14
CA VAL A 148 2.42 -0.70 19.34
C VAL A 148 3.41 0.06 20.20
N GLN A 149 2.94 0.92 21.13
CA GLN A 149 3.80 1.61 22.08
C GLN A 149 4.54 0.63 23.02
N GLU A 150 3.84 -0.30 23.64
CA GLU A 150 4.45 -1.32 24.52
C GLU A 150 5.55 -2.11 23.78
N LEU A 151 5.29 -2.51 22.52
CA LEU A 151 6.27 -3.21 21.72
C LEU A 151 7.46 -2.32 21.35
N SER A 152 7.23 -1.04 21.08
CA SER A 152 8.31 -0.09 20.79
C SER A 152 9.25 0.08 21.97
N GLU A 153 8.70 0.15 23.19
CA GLU A 153 9.46 0.20 24.44
C GLU A 153 10.23 -1.11 24.67
N LYS A 154 9.57 -2.27 24.51
CA LYS A 154 10.19 -3.59 24.65
C LYS A 154 11.36 -3.81 23.69
N HIS A 155 11.22 -3.36 22.45
CA HIS A 155 12.25 -3.48 21.41
C HIS A 155 13.24 -2.32 21.37
N ASN A 156 13.10 -1.33 22.27
CA ASN A 156 13.91 -0.10 22.28
C ASN A 156 14.01 0.56 20.89
N CYS A 157 12.86 0.70 20.24
CA CYS A 157 12.77 1.30 18.89
C CYS A 157 11.53 2.23 18.81
N LYS A 158 11.35 2.94 17.70
CA LYS A 158 10.20 3.82 17.52
C LYS A 158 8.93 3.04 17.18
N MET A 159 7.76 3.58 17.55
CA MET A 159 6.46 3.02 17.19
C MET A 159 6.30 2.85 15.68
N SER A 160 6.77 3.82 14.89
CA SER A 160 6.77 3.74 13.42
C SER A 160 7.54 2.53 12.89
N GLN A 161 8.64 2.16 13.55
CA GLN A 161 9.44 0.99 13.19
C GLN A 161 8.71 -0.32 13.49
N ILE A 162 7.98 -0.41 14.60
CA ILE A 162 7.11 -1.55 14.89
C ILE A 162 6.02 -1.69 13.83
N ALA A 163 5.34 -0.60 13.49
CA ALA A 163 4.25 -0.61 12.50
C ALA A 163 4.74 -1.04 11.11
N ILE A 164 5.92 -0.60 10.69
CA ILE A 164 6.52 -1.00 9.41
C ILE A 164 7.04 -2.45 9.48
N ALA A 165 7.73 -2.84 10.55
CA ALA A 165 8.21 -4.21 10.73
C ALA A 165 7.06 -5.23 10.72
N TRP A 166 5.89 -4.87 11.27
CA TRP A 166 4.69 -5.70 11.22
C TRP A 166 4.22 -5.95 9.78
N GLN A 167 4.35 -4.99 8.89
CA GLN A 167 4.03 -5.17 7.46
C GLN A 167 4.83 -6.33 6.85
N TRP A 168 6.14 -6.37 7.08
CA TRP A 168 6.98 -7.47 6.57
C TRP A 168 6.66 -8.80 7.27
N ALA A 169 6.36 -8.79 8.56
CA ALA A 169 5.91 -10.00 9.26
C ALA A 169 4.59 -10.55 8.68
N LYS A 170 3.79 -9.72 7.99
CA LYS A 170 2.56 -10.09 7.26
C LYS A 170 2.80 -10.37 5.76
N GLY A 171 4.04 -10.54 5.33
CA GLY A 171 4.37 -10.90 3.95
C GLY A 171 4.22 -9.75 2.95
N VAL A 172 4.22 -8.49 3.41
CA VAL A 172 4.28 -7.33 2.52
C VAL A 172 5.66 -7.26 1.85
N THR A 173 5.67 -6.99 0.55
CA THR A 173 6.92 -6.89 -0.22
C THR A 173 7.61 -5.56 0.04
N ALA A 174 6.89 -4.45 -0.10
CA ALA A 174 7.45 -3.11 0.05
C ALA A 174 6.38 -2.10 0.50
N PRO A 175 6.32 -1.72 1.79
CA PRO A 175 5.37 -0.70 2.24
C PRO A 175 5.75 0.68 1.69
N ILE A 176 4.75 1.45 1.26
CA ILE A 176 4.95 2.82 0.74
C ILE A 176 4.98 3.80 1.90
N VAL A 177 6.13 4.42 2.11
CA VAL A 177 6.37 5.36 3.21
C VAL A 177 6.47 6.79 2.67
N GLY A 178 5.65 7.68 3.21
CA GLY A 178 5.76 9.13 2.98
C GLY A 178 6.59 9.80 4.07
N ALA A 179 7.54 10.66 3.70
CA ALA A 179 8.38 11.38 4.64
C ALA A 179 8.48 12.87 4.24
N THR A 180 8.32 13.76 5.24
CA THR A 180 8.51 15.21 5.09
C THR A 180 9.87 15.68 5.63
N ARG A 181 10.64 14.78 6.23
CA ARG A 181 11.99 15.00 6.77
C ARG A 181 12.84 13.76 6.53
N THR A 182 14.14 13.94 6.29
CA THR A 182 15.09 12.84 6.07
C THR A 182 15.11 11.84 7.22
N GLY A 183 15.08 12.30 8.48
CA GLY A 183 15.03 11.42 9.64
C GLY A 183 13.84 10.45 9.70
N TYR A 184 12.74 10.74 8.98
CA TYR A 184 11.63 9.78 8.86
C TYR A 184 11.94 8.65 7.89
N LEU A 185 12.78 8.90 6.87
CA LEU A 185 13.28 7.85 5.98
C LEU A 185 14.27 6.96 6.73
N ASP A 186 15.16 7.55 7.54
CA ASP A 186 16.07 6.80 8.40
C ASP A 186 15.31 5.90 9.37
N ASP A 187 14.24 6.41 9.98
CA ASP A 187 13.37 5.62 10.86
C ASP A 187 12.72 4.46 10.11
N ALA A 188 12.22 4.71 8.90
CA ALA A 188 11.58 3.69 8.08
C ALA A 188 12.56 2.59 7.65
N THR A 189 13.78 2.95 7.22
CA THR A 189 14.82 1.98 6.86
C THR A 189 15.31 1.18 8.07
N ASN A 190 15.45 1.81 9.22
CA ASN A 190 15.82 1.13 10.46
C ASN A 190 14.77 0.11 10.94
N ALA A 191 13.53 0.20 10.49
CA ALA A 191 12.51 -0.83 10.76
C ALA A 191 12.89 -2.22 10.22
N LEU A 192 13.77 -2.31 9.21
CA LEU A 192 14.33 -3.58 8.70
C LEU A 192 15.08 -4.38 9.77
N ASN A 193 15.62 -3.70 10.77
CA ASN A 193 16.37 -4.31 11.87
C ASN A 193 15.45 -4.83 12.99
N VAL A 194 14.17 -4.48 12.99
CA VAL A 194 13.20 -4.92 14.00
C VAL A 194 12.65 -6.28 13.62
N LYS A 195 12.86 -7.27 14.48
CA LYS A 195 12.32 -8.62 14.31
C LYS A 195 11.16 -8.82 15.27
N LEU A 196 9.99 -9.05 14.74
CA LEU A 196 8.80 -9.36 15.53
C LEU A 196 8.60 -10.88 15.56
N SER A 197 8.23 -11.41 16.73
CA SER A 197 7.80 -12.80 16.87
C SER A 197 6.37 -12.97 16.35
N PRO A 198 5.94 -14.22 16.04
CA PRO A 198 4.54 -14.48 15.67
C PRO A 198 3.51 -14.16 16.74
N GLU A 199 3.94 -14.07 18.01
CA GLU A 199 3.14 -13.68 19.19
C GLU A 199 2.98 -12.16 19.27
#